data_d67bec9af12107b866fdc2dd42b91575
#
_entry.id   d67bec9af12107b866fdc2dd42b91575
#
_cell.length_a   1.000
_cell.length_b   1.000
_cell.length_c   1.000
_cell.angle_alpha   90.00
_cell.angle_beta   90.00
_cell.angle_gamma   90.00
#
_symmetry.space_group_name_H-M   'P 1'
#
loop_
_entity.id
_entity.type
_entity.pdbx_description
1 polymer ?
#
loop_
_entity_poly.entity_id
_entity_poly.type
_entity_poly.pdbx_seq_one_letter_code
_entity_poly.pdbx_strand_id
1 'polypeptide(L)'
;MKRKITFVLAVFGATLLAMAVQKPVFLAWYAAEAAGAGFGGWCAVIWHGLSLDATVAGYVTALPLLLTLLSCWVRFPERLWRRVMTGYFVLVALLTAVVFAVDVALYEHWGFRLDSTILIYLADPKEAMASVDWALGVRQTLLGGVYTAAMVWLYGRVLRLFDGEPCGARRALPATLLFLLLAGGDFLAIRGGTGASVANVSKVYFSSEMFLNHAATNPVFSFLSSLGDNADYAAAYPFFDER
;
A
#
# COMPACT_ATOMS: atom_id res chain seq x y z
N MET A 1 -18.94 -20.04 3.72
CA MET A 1 -18.97 -18.98 2.70
C MET A 1 -18.94 -17.57 3.30
N LYS A 2 -19.84 -17.19 4.19
CA LYS A 2 -19.82 -15.83 4.82
C LYS A 2 -18.44 -15.48 5.40
N ARG A 3 -17.81 -16.35 6.20
CA ARG A 3 -16.49 -16.11 6.80
C ARG A 3 -15.40 -15.84 5.77
N LYS A 4 -15.40 -16.56 4.63
CA LYS A 4 -14.44 -16.37 3.53
C LYS A 4 -14.58 -14.98 2.88
N ILE A 5 -15.81 -14.54 2.62
CA ILE A 5 -16.09 -13.19 2.09
C ILE A 5 -15.66 -12.14 3.10
N THR A 6 -16.08 -12.29 4.36
CA THR A 6 -15.69 -11.36 5.45
C THR A 6 -14.17 -11.26 5.58
N PHE A 7 -13.44 -12.38 5.43
CA PHE A 7 -11.98 -12.38 5.46
C PHE A 7 -11.39 -11.51 4.35
N VAL A 8 -11.80 -11.69 3.09
CA VAL A 8 -11.27 -10.91 1.96
C VAL A 8 -11.60 -9.43 2.12
N LEU A 9 -12.84 -9.10 2.46
CA LEU A 9 -13.24 -7.71 2.71
C LEU A 9 -12.51 -7.08 3.90
N ALA A 10 -12.23 -7.88 4.94
CA ALA A 10 -11.47 -7.42 6.09
C ALA A 10 -9.99 -7.20 5.76
N VAL A 11 -9.38 -7.99 4.88
CA VAL A 11 -8.02 -7.75 4.37
C VAL A 11 -7.98 -6.41 3.64
N PHE A 12 -8.90 -6.21 2.69
CA PHE A 12 -8.99 -4.95 1.94
C PHE A 12 -9.19 -3.75 2.87
N GLY A 13 -10.18 -3.81 3.76
CA GLY A 13 -10.49 -2.72 4.70
C GLY A 13 -9.35 -2.44 5.69
N ALA A 14 -8.68 -3.48 6.19
CA ALA A 14 -7.53 -3.33 7.08
C ALA A 14 -6.35 -2.66 6.38
N THR A 15 -6.06 -3.06 5.13
CA THR A 15 -5.00 -2.43 4.34
C THR A 15 -5.35 -0.98 4.01
N LEU A 16 -6.59 -0.73 3.55
CA LEU A 16 -7.07 0.62 3.27
C LEU A 16 -6.93 1.54 4.50
N LEU A 17 -7.33 1.05 5.68
CA LEU A 17 -7.20 1.79 6.93
C LEU A 17 -5.72 2.06 7.27
N ALA A 18 -4.85 1.06 7.13
CA ALA A 18 -3.43 1.22 7.38
C ALA A 18 -2.81 2.29 6.47
N MET A 19 -3.13 2.29 5.17
CA MET A 19 -2.67 3.32 4.22
C MET A 19 -3.26 4.69 4.56
N ALA A 20 -4.54 4.78 4.89
CA ALA A 20 -5.19 6.05 5.23
C ALA A 20 -4.59 6.71 6.48
N VAL A 21 -4.16 5.94 7.48
CA VAL A 21 -3.52 6.44 8.72
C VAL A 21 -2.16 7.09 8.45
N GLN A 22 -1.46 6.75 7.37
CA GLN A 22 -0.20 7.41 7.02
C GLN A 22 -0.37 8.93 6.80
N LYS A 23 -1.52 9.37 6.29
CA LYS A 23 -1.78 10.77 5.98
C LYS A 23 -1.83 11.68 7.22
N PRO A 24 -2.65 11.39 8.25
CA PRO A 24 -2.62 12.20 9.46
C PRO A 24 -1.29 12.12 10.20
N VAL A 25 -0.55 10.99 10.12
CA VAL A 25 0.80 10.90 10.67
C VAL A 25 1.75 11.82 9.91
N PHE A 26 1.71 11.84 8.57
CA PHE A 26 2.50 12.74 7.74
C PHE A 26 2.18 14.21 8.02
N LEU A 27 0.89 14.58 8.07
CA LEU A 27 0.46 15.94 8.39
C LEU A 27 0.89 16.38 9.79
N ALA A 28 0.86 15.48 10.77
CA ALA A 28 1.33 15.76 12.13
C ALA A 28 2.85 15.89 12.20
N TRP A 29 3.59 15.14 11.38
CA TRP A 29 5.05 15.24 11.30
C TRP A 29 5.48 16.59 10.71
N TYR A 30 4.77 17.07 9.71
CA TYR A 30 4.96 18.35 9.05
C TYR A 30 3.89 19.36 9.48
N ALA A 31 3.71 19.48 10.81
CA ALA A 31 2.65 20.31 11.39
C ALA A 31 2.78 21.81 11.05
N ALA A 32 4.00 22.31 10.80
CA ALA A 32 4.24 23.69 10.42
C ALA A 32 3.67 23.98 9.03
N GLU A 33 3.93 23.11 8.05
CA GLU A 33 3.42 23.20 6.68
C GLU A 33 1.92 22.92 6.62
N ALA A 34 1.43 22.06 7.53
CA ALA A 34 0.02 21.72 7.63
C ALA A 34 -0.83 22.76 8.38
N ALA A 35 -0.22 23.76 9.03
CA ALA A 35 -0.92 24.67 9.95
C ALA A 35 -2.04 25.47 9.26
N GLY A 36 -1.87 25.85 7.98
CA GLY A 36 -2.87 26.59 7.20
C GLY A 36 -4.07 25.75 6.77
N ALA A 37 -3.98 24.43 6.74
CA ALA A 37 -5.01 23.56 6.19
C ALA A 37 -6.25 23.42 7.10
N GLY A 38 -6.09 23.55 8.41
CA GLY A 38 -7.14 23.32 9.39
C GLY A 38 -7.72 21.90 9.34
N PHE A 39 -8.74 21.62 10.15
CA PHE A 39 -9.37 20.30 10.21
C PHE A 39 -10.01 19.87 8.87
N GLY A 40 -10.62 20.82 8.14
CA GLY A 40 -11.23 20.56 6.83
C GLY A 40 -10.21 20.08 5.80
N GLY A 41 -9.02 20.71 5.76
CA GLY A 41 -7.92 20.28 4.88
C GLY A 41 -7.39 18.89 5.21
N TRP A 42 -7.28 18.54 6.50
CA TRP A 42 -6.90 17.20 6.91
C TRP A 42 -7.91 16.14 6.44
N CYS A 43 -9.20 16.41 6.60
CA CYS A 43 -10.25 15.52 6.09
C CYS A 43 -10.20 15.40 4.56
N ALA A 44 -9.96 16.50 3.84
CA ALA A 44 -9.84 16.51 2.38
C ALA A 44 -8.62 15.67 1.92
N VAL A 45 -7.46 15.80 2.57
CA VAL A 45 -6.26 14.98 2.31
C VAL A 45 -6.56 13.50 2.44
N ILE A 46 -7.22 13.09 3.53
CA ILE A 46 -7.59 11.68 3.74
C ILE A 46 -8.56 11.24 2.66
N TRP A 47 -9.63 12.01 2.41
CA TRP A 47 -10.67 11.65 1.45
C TRP A 47 -10.15 11.48 0.03
N HIS A 48 -9.42 12.46 -0.48
CA HIS A 48 -8.87 12.39 -1.84
C HIS A 48 -7.81 11.30 -1.97
N GLY A 49 -7.02 11.07 -0.92
CA GLY A 49 -6.00 10.03 -0.90
C GLY A 49 -6.53 8.59 -0.88
N LEU A 50 -7.81 8.36 -0.47
CA LEU A 50 -8.39 7.02 -0.41
C LEU A 50 -8.34 6.28 -1.76
N SER A 51 -8.34 6.98 -2.89
CA SER A 51 -8.31 6.35 -4.20
C SER A 51 -7.00 5.58 -4.45
N LEU A 52 -5.84 6.14 -4.10
CA LEU A 52 -4.55 5.46 -4.20
C LEU A 52 -4.35 4.43 -3.08
N ASP A 53 -4.91 4.70 -1.88
CA ASP A 53 -4.91 3.71 -0.80
C ASP A 53 -5.70 2.46 -1.18
N ALA A 54 -6.84 2.63 -1.86
CA ALA A 54 -7.65 1.53 -2.37
C ALA A 54 -6.91 0.74 -3.44
N THR A 55 -6.12 1.41 -4.29
CA THR A 55 -5.26 0.73 -5.28
C THR A 55 -4.22 -0.15 -4.59
N VAL A 56 -3.51 0.35 -3.57
CA VAL A 56 -2.56 -0.45 -2.78
C VAL A 56 -3.27 -1.58 -2.03
N ALA A 57 -4.44 -1.29 -1.44
CA ALA A 57 -5.24 -2.30 -0.75
C ALA A 57 -5.68 -3.43 -1.70
N GLY A 58 -6.03 -3.11 -2.95
CA GLY A 58 -6.33 -4.10 -3.98
C GLY A 58 -5.13 -5.00 -4.28
N TYR A 59 -3.96 -4.44 -4.53
CA TYR A 59 -2.74 -5.25 -4.76
C TYR A 59 -2.44 -6.19 -3.59
N VAL A 60 -2.56 -5.72 -2.35
CA VAL A 60 -2.35 -6.55 -1.16
C VAL A 60 -3.45 -7.60 -1.00
N THR A 61 -4.68 -7.33 -1.43
CA THR A 61 -5.82 -8.24 -1.30
C THR A 61 -5.81 -9.32 -2.38
N ALA A 62 -5.22 -9.09 -3.53
CA ALA A 62 -5.25 -10.01 -4.68
C ALA A 62 -4.79 -11.43 -4.33
N LEU A 63 -3.67 -11.60 -3.62
CA LEU A 63 -3.19 -12.93 -3.22
C LEU A 63 -4.11 -13.62 -2.19
N PRO A 64 -4.51 -12.98 -1.07
CA PRO A 64 -5.51 -13.54 -0.15
C PRO A 64 -6.84 -13.91 -0.83
N LEU A 65 -7.32 -13.09 -1.77
CA LEU A 65 -8.53 -13.35 -2.53
C LEU A 65 -8.39 -14.62 -3.38
N LEU A 66 -7.31 -14.72 -4.16
CA LEU A 66 -7.01 -15.90 -4.99
C LEU A 66 -6.94 -17.17 -4.15
N LEU A 67 -6.18 -17.15 -3.06
CA LEU A 67 -6.03 -18.32 -2.19
C LEU A 67 -7.34 -18.66 -1.47
N THR A 68 -8.18 -17.67 -1.15
CA THR A 68 -9.50 -17.91 -0.58
C THR A 68 -10.45 -18.54 -1.62
N LEU A 69 -10.38 -18.10 -2.87
CA LEU A 69 -11.11 -18.73 -3.99
C LEU A 69 -10.69 -20.21 -4.14
N LEU A 70 -9.39 -20.49 -4.18
CA LEU A 70 -8.87 -21.87 -4.27
C LEU A 70 -9.34 -22.71 -3.08
N SER A 71 -9.45 -22.15 -1.88
CA SER A 71 -9.94 -22.84 -0.70
C SER A 71 -11.41 -23.25 -0.77
N CYS A 72 -12.17 -22.80 -1.77
CA CYS A 72 -13.54 -23.28 -2.02
C CYS A 72 -13.55 -24.69 -2.62
N TRP A 73 -12.49 -25.07 -3.33
CA TRP A 73 -12.35 -26.33 -4.03
C TRP A 73 -11.41 -27.32 -3.32
N VAL A 74 -10.33 -26.81 -2.74
CA VAL A 74 -9.28 -27.60 -2.11
C VAL A 74 -9.20 -27.27 -0.64
N ARG A 75 -9.06 -28.30 0.20
CA ARG A 75 -8.83 -28.13 1.64
C ARG A 75 -7.39 -27.71 1.89
N PHE A 76 -7.20 -26.55 2.48
CA PHE A 76 -5.89 -26.11 2.93
C PHE A 76 -5.66 -26.49 4.39
N PRO A 77 -4.52 -27.13 4.73
CA PRO A 77 -4.13 -27.35 6.11
C PRO A 77 -4.03 -26.00 6.84
N GLU A 78 -4.80 -25.83 7.92
CA GLU A 78 -4.90 -24.55 8.63
C GLU A 78 -3.53 -24.02 9.08
N ARG A 79 -2.64 -24.90 9.53
CA ARG A 79 -1.29 -24.53 9.96
C ARG A 79 -0.44 -23.96 8.81
N LEU A 80 -0.51 -24.54 7.62
CA LEU A 80 0.23 -24.07 6.44
C LEU A 80 -0.33 -22.73 5.99
N TRP A 81 -1.64 -22.64 5.88
CA TRP A 81 -2.32 -21.40 5.52
C TRP A 81 -1.93 -20.23 6.45
N ARG A 82 -2.04 -20.44 7.75
CA ARG A 82 -1.68 -19.41 8.73
C ARG A 82 -0.23 -18.97 8.60
N ARG A 83 0.72 -19.92 8.42
CA ARG A 83 2.15 -19.60 8.26
C ARG A 83 2.38 -18.76 7.00
N VAL A 84 1.82 -19.16 5.86
CA VAL A 84 1.98 -18.47 4.57
C VAL A 84 1.38 -17.07 4.66
N MET A 85 0.16 -16.93 5.14
CA MET A 85 -0.51 -15.63 5.25
C MET A 85 0.16 -14.73 6.30
N THR A 86 0.60 -15.27 7.44
CA THR A 86 1.34 -14.49 8.42
C THR A 86 2.66 -13.97 7.82
N GLY A 87 3.43 -14.83 7.14
CA GLY A 87 4.66 -14.40 6.45
C GLY A 87 4.39 -13.33 5.40
N TYR A 88 3.35 -13.50 4.58
CA TYR A 88 2.92 -12.52 3.59
C TYR A 88 2.59 -11.15 4.24
N PHE A 89 1.74 -11.14 5.25
CA PHE A 89 1.33 -9.89 5.89
C PHE A 89 2.44 -9.23 6.70
N VAL A 90 3.36 -10.00 7.29
CA VAL A 90 4.55 -9.44 7.93
C VAL A 90 5.45 -8.77 6.89
N LEU A 91 5.65 -9.41 5.74
CA LEU A 91 6.43 -8.83 4.63
C LEU A 91 5.78 -7.54 4.12
N VAL A 92 4.46 -7.54 3.86
CA VAL A 92 3.70 -6.35 3.44
C VAL A 92 3.84 -5.24 4.49
N ALA A 93 3.67 -5.55 5.77
CA ALA A 93 3.79 -4.57 6.85
C ALA A 93 5.19 -3.95 6.92
N LEU A 94 6.25 -4.78 6.81
CA LEU A 94 7.64 -4.30 6.82
C LEU A 94 7.94 -3.41 5.62
N LEU A 95 7.62 -3.87 4.40
CA LEU A 95 7.89 -3.10 3.19
C LEU A 95 7.13 -1.76 3.20
N THR A 96 5.86 -1.78 3.58
CA THR A 96 5.04 -0.57 3.68
C THR A 96 5.59 0.40 4.73
N ALA A 97 6.01 -0.12 5.88
CA ALA A 97 6.57 0.68 6.96
C ALA A 97 7.91 1.33 6.59
N VAL A 98 8.78 0.57 5.90
CA VAL A 98 10.06 1.09 5.41
C VAL A 98 9.82 2.20 4.40
N VAL A 99 8.98 1.97 3.39
CA VAL A 99 8.63 2.98 2.39
C VAL A 99 8.07 4.24 3.05
N PHE A 100 7.15 4.09 3.99
CA PHE A 100 6.55 5.23 4.70
C PHE A 100 7.57 5.99 5.57
N ALA A 101 8.41 5.29 6.32
CA ALA A 101 9.42 5.92 7.17
C ALA A 101 10.47 6.67 6.34
N VAL A 102 10.94 6.08 5.23
CA VAL A 102 11.89 6.71 4.30
C VAL A 102 11.25 7.92 3.63
N ASP A 103 10.00 7.80 3.16
CA ASP A 103 9.26 8.90 2.54
C ASP A 103 9.13 10.11 3.49
N VAL A 104 8.76 9.86 4.76
CA VAL A 104 8.69 10.92 5.77
C VAL A 104 10.06 11.54 6.04
N ALA A 105 11.15 10.75 6.01
CA ALA A 105 12.49 11.28 6.25
C ALA A 105 12.99 12.16 5.09
N LEU A 106 12.72 11.75 3.86
CA LEU A 106 13.28 12.41 2.66
C LEU A 106 12.46 13.61 2.20
N TYR A 107 11.19 13.66 2.54
CA TYR A 107 10.29 14.73 2.09
C TYR A 107 10.78 16.15 2.45
N GLU A 108 11.38 16.33 3.62
CA GLU A 108 11.97 17.60 4.05
C GLU A 108 13.07 18.09 3.10
N HIS A 109 13.83 17.16 2.51
CA HIS A 109 14.96 17.47 1.63
C HIS A 109 14.56 17.53 0.15
N TRP A 110 13.63 16.68 -0.25
CA TRP A 110 13.26 16.51 -1.66
C TRP A 110 12.06 17.38 -2.06
N GLY A 111 11.16 17.68 -1.14
CA GLY A 111 9.93 18.44 -1.42
C GLY A 111 8.89 17.67 -2.26
N PHE A 112 9.10 16.37 -2.48
CA PHE A 112 8.16 15.47 -3.18
C PHE A 112 8.12 14.08 -2.53
N ARG A 113 7.10 13.29 -2.89
CA ARG A 113 6.89 11.95 -2.32
C ARG A 113 7.92 10.96 -2.87
N LEU A 114 8.23 9.96 -2.07
CA LEU A 114 9.20 8.93 -2.41
C LEU A 114 8.90 8.32 -3.78
N ASP A 115 9.93 8.26 -4.61
CA ASP A 115 9.92 7.64 -5.94
C ASP A 115 11.16 6.76 -6.16
N SER A 116 11.33 6.23 -7.36
CA SER A 116 12.43 5.35 -7.72
C SER A 116 13.82 6.00 -7.70
N THR A 117 13.90 7.34 -7.59
CA THR A 117 15.17 8.08 -7.46
C THR A 117 15.97 7.61 -6.24
N ILE A 118 15.28 7.11 -5.18
CA ILE A 118 15.94 6.53 -4.01
C ILE A 118 16.91 5.39 -4.38
N LEU A 119 16.63 4.63 -5.44
CA LEU A 119 17.47 3.51 -5.85
C LEU A 119 18.85 3.95 -6.31
N ILE A 120 18.97 5.17 -6.86
CA ILE A 120 20.25 5.77 -7.25
C ILE A 120 21.10 6.02 -6.00
N TYR A 121 20.48 6.54 -4.93
CA TYR A 121 21.17 6.76 -3.66
C TYR A 121 21.52 5.46 -2.93
N LEU A 122 20.72 4.41 -3.10
CA LEU A 122 21.03 3.09 -2.55
C LEU A 122 22.19 2.39 -3.27
N ALA A 123 22.58 2.85 -4.46
CA ALA A 123 23.76 2.34 -5.16
C ALA A 123 25.08 2.70 -4.44
N ASP A 124 25.11 3.82 -3.69
CA ASP A 124 26.21 4.15 -2.77
C ASP A 124 25.69 4.34 -1.32
N PRO A 125 25.53 3.25 -0.56
CA PRO A 125 24.99 3.30 0.81
C PRO A 125 25.84 4.14 1.78
N LYS A 126 27.15 4.30 1.52
CA LYS A 126 28.03 5.08 2.41
C LYS A 126 27.72 6.56 2.32
N GLU A 127 27.51 7.08 1.09
CA GLU A 127 27.12 8.47 0.88
C GLU A 127 25.70 8.73 1.39
N ALA A 128 24.78 7.83 1.14
CA ALA A 128 23.41 7.92 1.63
C ALA A 128 23.34 7.98 3.17
N MET A 129 24.15 7.17 3.85
CA MET A 129 24.20 7.13 5.32
C MET A 129 24.99 8.29 5.94
N ALA A 130 25.90 8.92 5.21
CA ALA A 130 26.70 10.03 5.73
C ALA A 130 25.87 11.29 6.05
N SER A 131 24.70 11.44 5.41
CA SER A 131 23.77 12.55 5.62
C SER A 131 22.67 12.26 6.67
N VAL A 132 22.62 11.04 7.21
CA VAL A 132 21.60 10.65 8.20
C VAL A 132 22.07 10.96 9.61
N ASP A 133 21.45 11.94 10.26
CA ASP A 133 21.66 12.21 11.68
C ASP A 133 21.11 11.04 12.53
N TRP A 134 21.81 10.74 13.62
CA TRP A 134 21.43 9.67 14.56
C TRP A 134 20.01 9.85 15.11
N ALA A 135 19.62 11.09 15.44
CA ALA A 135 18.28 11.38 15.96
C ALA A 135 17.19 11.10 14.91
N LEU A 136 17.45 11.42 13.65
CA LEU A 136 16.55 11.07 12.53
C LEU A 136 16.43 9.55 12.40
N GLY A 137 17.56 8.84 12.40
CA GLY A 137 17.58 7.37 12.31
C GLY A 137 16.75 6.71 13.40
N VAL A 138 16.87 7.16 14.66
CA VAL A 138 16.07 6.64 15.78
C VAL A 138 14.58 6.95 15.59
N ARG A 139 14.22 8.18 15.24
CA ARG A 139 12.82 8.57 15.02
C ARG A 139 12.16 7.74 13.91
N GLN A 140 12.85 7.54 12.80
CA GLN A 140 12.33 6.75 11.68
C GLN A 140 12.23 5.25 12.00
N THR A 141 13.17 4.71 12.74
CA THR A 141 13.11 3.33 13.24
C THR A 141 11.92 3.12 14.18
N LEU A 142 11.67 4.07 15.07
CA LEU A 142 10.49 4.02 15.95
C LEU A 142 9.19 4.15 15.16
N LEU A 143 9.08 5.10 14.22
CA LEU A 143 7.92 5.27 13.37
C LEU A 143 7.62 3.98 12.59
N GLY A 144 8.61 3.45 11.88
CA GLY A 144 8.47 2.22 11.09
C GLY A 144 8.17 1.01 11.97
N GLY A 145 8.82 0.90 13.15
CA GLY A 145 8.59 -0.20 14.10
C GLY A 145 7.16 -0.19 14.66
N VAL A 146 6.67 0.96 15.11
CA VAL A 146 5.30 1.12 15.62
C VAL A 146 4.28 0.83 14.52
N TYR A 147 4.50 1.37 13.32
CA TYR A 147 3.60 1.15 12.19
C TYR A 147 3.58 -0.33 11.78
N THR A 148 4.74 -0.99 11.69
CA THR A 148 4.83 -2.44 11.44
C THR A 148 4.07 -3.24 12.49
N ALA A 149 4.30 -2.95 13.76
CA ALA A 149 3.62 -3.65 14.86
C ALA A 149 2.10 -3.49 14.80
N ALA A 150 1.61 -2.29 14.50
CA ALA A 150 0.20 -2.00 14.33
C ALA A 150 -0.41 -2.77 13.14
N MET A 151 0.27 -2.80 11.99
CA MET A 151 -0.19 -3.56 10.83
C MET A 151 -0.20 -5.08 11.09
N VAL A 152 0.87 -5.62 11.67
CA VAL A 152 0.95 -7.06 12.02
C VAL A 152 -0.13 -7.44 13.02
N TRP A 153 -0.39 -6.60 14.02
CA TRP A 153 -1.51 -6.79 14.94
C TRP A 153 -2.85 -6.80 14.23
N LEU A 154 -3.10 -5.83 13.35
CA LEU A 154 -4.34 -5.69 12.59
C LEU A 154 -4.57 -6.91 11.69
N TYR A 155 -3.57 -7.32 10.91
CA TYR A 155 -3.65 -8.52 10.08
C TYR A 155 -3.79 -9.80 10.89
N GLY A 156 -3.15 -9.87 12.06
CA GLY A 156 -3.32 -10.98 12.99
C GLY A 156 -4.77 -11.14 13.47
N ARG A 157 -5.51 -10.02 13.62
CA ARG A 157 -6.96 -10.04 13.92
C ARG A 157 -7.77 -10.52 12.72
N VAL A 158 -7.42 -10.05 11.51
CA VAL A 158 -8.10 -10.45 10.26
C VAL A 158 -7.89 -11.93 9.95
N LEU A 159 -6.69 -12.47 10.18
CA LEU A 159 -6.39 -13.90 9.97
C LEU A 159 -7.26 -14.85 10.79
N ARG A 160 -7.84 -14.40 11.92
CA ARG A 160 -8.78 -15.22 12.72
C ARG A 160 -10.12 -15.42 12.02
N LEU A 161 -10.43 -14.62 11.00
CA LEU A 161 -11.67 -14.73 10.22
C LEU A 161 -11.60 -15.82 9.15
N PHE A 162 -10.38 -16.27 8.80
CA PHE A 162 -10.18 -17.24 7.73
C PHE A 162 -10.82 -18.59 8.07
N ASP A 163 -11.40 -19.21 7.05
CA ASP A 163 -12.01 -20.53 7.07
C ASP A 163 -11.46 -21.36 5.91
N GLY A 164 -10.63 -22.36 6.22
CA GLY A 164 -9.94 -23.23 5.25
C GLY A 164 -10.77 -24.40 4.73
N GLU A 165 -12.00 -24.59 5.22
CA GLU A 165 -12.85 -25.71 4.80
C GLU A 165 -13.42 -25.48 3.38
N PRO A 166 -13.46 -26.51 2.53
CA PRO A 166 -14.08 -26.42 1.21
C PRO A 166 -15.56 -26.09 1.29
N CYS A 167 -16.06 -25.41 0.25
CA CYS A 167 -17.47 -24.99 0.21
C CYS A 167 -18.46 -26.14 0.00
N GLY A 168 -17.98 -27.37 -0.31
CA GLY A 168 -18.78 -28.51 -0.74
C GLY A 168 -19.25 -28.37 -2.20
N ALA A 169 -19.42 -29.50 -2.90
CA ALA A 169 -19.59 -29.55 -4.35
C ALA A 169 -20.75 -28.66 -4.87
N ARG A 170 -21.91 -28.66 -4.16
CA ARG A 170 -23.09 -27.87 -4.59
C ARG A 170 -22.91 -26.36 -4.41
N ARG A 171 -22.01 -25.90 -3.54
CA ARG A 171 -21.76 -24.48 -3.24
C ARG A 171 -20.47 -23.95 -3.85
N ALA A 172 -19.60 -24.82 -4.36
CA ALA A 172 -18.32 -24.43 -4.93
C ALA A 172 -18.48 -23.51 -6.15
N LEU A 173 -19.37 -23.87 -7.09
CA LEU A 173 -19.64 -23.06 -8.29
C LEU A 173 -20.23 -21.67 -7.95
N PRO A 174 -21.33 -21.55 -7.16
CA PRO A 174 -21.82 -20.24 -6.75
C PRO A 174 -20.78 -19.42 -5.97
N ALA A 175 -19.96 -20.07 -5.13
CA ALA A 175 -18.87 -19.40 -4.43
C ALA A 175 -17.83 -18.84 -5.42
N THR A 176 -17.45 -19.63 -6.43
CA THR A 176 -16.51 -19.18 -7.47
C THR A 176 -17.02 -17.94 -8.20
N LEU A 177 -18.29 -17.94 -8.64
CA LEU A 177 -18.88 -16.78 -9.31
C LEU A 177 -18.86 -15.53 -8.40
N LEU A 178 -19.16 -15.69 -7.12
CA LEU A 178 -19.11 -14.58 -6.17
C LEU A 178 -17.68 -14.07 -5.96
N PHE A 179 -16.68 -14.96 -5.84
CA PHE A 179 -15.28 -14.56 -5.74
C PHE A 179 -14.73 -13.91 -7.01
N LEU A 180 -15.23 -14.32 -8.19
CA LEU A 180 -14.92 -13.64 -9.46
C LEU A 180 -15.50 -12.22 -9.49
N LEU A 181 -16.69 -12.00 -8.95
CA LEU A 181 -17.26 -10.66 -8.79
C LEU A 181 -16.44 -9.81 -7.82
N LEU A 182 -16.00 -10.39 -6.69
CA LEU A 182 -15.09 -9.71 -5.76
C LEU A 182 -13.76 -9.39 -6.42
N ALA A 183 -13.21 -10.29 -7.23
CA ALA A 183 -11.97 -10.05 -8.00
C ALA A 183 -12.17 -8.93 -9.04
N GLY A 184 -13.34 -8.84 -9.67
CA GLY A 184 -13.69 -7.73 -10.55
C GLY A 184 -13.73 -6.39 -9.80
N GLY A 185 -14.30 -6.37 -8.58
CA GLY A 185 -14.29 -5.20 -7.70
C GLY A 185 -12.88 -4.80 -7.27
N ASP A 186 -12.06 -5.78 -6.89
CA ASP A 186 -10.66 -5.59 -6.51
C ASP A 186 -9.83 -5.07 -7.69
N PHE A 187 -10.03 -5.61 -8.89
CA PHE A 187 -9.42 -5.09 -10.11
C PHE A 187 -9.81 -3.62 -10.38
N LEU A 188 -11.07 -3.25 -10.16
CA LEU A 188 -11.49 -1.85 -10.29
C LEU A 188 -10.80 -0.95 -9.25
N ALA A 189 -10.58 -1.43 -8.03
CA ALA A 189 -9.81 -0.69 -7.03
C ALA A 189 -8.34 -0.52 -7.47
N ILE A 190 -7.69 -1.59 -7.96
CA ILE A 190 -6.32 -1.57 -8.50
C ILE A 190 -6.23 -0.59 -9.68
N ARG A 191 -7.19 -0.64 -10.61
CA ARG A 191 -7.24 0.27 -11.75
C ARG A 191 -7.48 1.73 -11.35
N GLY A 192 -7.98 1.97 -10.16
CA GLY A 192 -8.35 3.31 -9.69
C GLY A 192 -9.76 3.75 -10.10
N GLY A 193 -10.67 2.81 -10.37
CA GLY A 193 -12.07 3.07 -10.69
C GLY A 193 -12.43 2.80 -12.16
N THR A 194 -13.61 3.30 -12.58
CA THR A 194 -14.20 3.06 -13.91
C THR A 194 -13.88 4.16 -14.93
N GLY A 195 -13.15 5.20 -14.55
CA GLY A 195 -12.78 6.32 -15.42
C GLY A 195 -11.84 5.91 -16.57
N ALA A 196 -11.64 6.79 -17.54
CA ALA A 196 -10.72 6.55 -18.67
C ALA A 196 -9.26 6.43 -18.19
N SER A 197 -8.86 7.23 -17.19
CA SER A 197 -7.52 7.22 -16.61
C SER A 197 -7.36 6.08 -15.60
N VAL A 198 -6.25 5.38 -15.67
CA VAL A 198 -5.81 4.43 -14.63
C VAL A 198 -5.32 5.17 -13.38
N ALA A 199 -5.09 4.45 -12.29
CA ALA A 199 -4.51 5.03 -11.09
C ALA A 199 -3.15 5.69 -11.39
N ASN A 200 -3.00 6.94 -11.00
CA ASN A 200 -1.76 7.72 -11.07
C ASN A 200 -1.73 8.75 -9.94
N VAL A 201 -0.56 9.30 -9.66
CA VAL A 201 -0.34 10.22 -8.53
C VAL A 201 -1.20 11.49 -8.65
N SER A 202 -1.36 12.04 -9.87
CA SER A 202 -2.13 13.28 -10.07
C SER A 202 -3.62 13.15 -9.77
N LYS A 203 -4.13 11.92 -9.69
CA LYS A 203 -5.55 11.65 -9.38
C LYS A 203 -6.01 12.17 -8.02
N VAL A 204 -5.09 12.29 -7.08
CA VAL A 204 -5.38 12.76 -5.72
C VAL A 204 -5.09 14.24 -5.53
N TYR A 205 -4.66 14.96 -6.58
CA TYR A 205 -4.42 16.38 -6.52
C TYR A 205 -5.75 17.14 -6.52
N PHE A 206 -5.99 17.87 -5.45
CA PHE A 206 -7.26 18.57 -5.21
C PHE A 206 -7.09 20.03 -4.77
N SER A 207 -5.86 20.44 -4.42
CA SER A 207 -5.56 21.73 -3.85
C SER A 207 -4.58 22.52 -4.72
N SER A 208 -4.63 23.85 -4.64
CA SER A 208 -3.58 24.74 -5.15
C SER A 208 -2.28 24.65 -4.33
N GLU A 209 -2.36 24.19 -3.09
CA GLU A 209 -1.21 23.96 -2.21
C GLU A 209 -0.61 22.57 -2.49
N MET A 210 0.60 22.54 -3.04
CA MET A 210 1.26 21.31 -3.43
C MET A 210 1.50 20.37 -2.25
N PHE A 211 1.78 20.92 -1.06
CA PHE A 211 1.95 20.14 0.17
C PHE A 211 0.73 19.25 0.48
N LEU A 212 -0.49 19.78 0.33
CA LEU A 212 -1.72 19.01 0.58
C LEU A 212 -1.95 17.92 -0.46
N ASN A 213 -1.55 18.14 -1.71
CA ASN A 213 -1.59 17.14 -2.77
C ASN A 213 -0.58 16.01 -2.48
N HIS A 214 0.62 16.38 -2.04
CA HIS A 214 1.62 15.41 -1.60
C HIS A 214 1.12 14.64 -0.38
N ALA A 215 0.54 15.30 0.63
CA ALA A 215 -0.01 14.63 1.81
C ALA A 215 -1.12 13.62 1.46
N ALA A 216 -1.91 13.88 0.41
CA ALA A 216 -2.94 12.96 -0.10
C ALA A 216 -2.34 11.75 -0.85
N THR A 217 -1.13 11.89 -1.39
CA THR A 217 -0.47 10.83 -2.17
C THR A 217 -0.03 9.69 -1.27
N ASN A 218 -0.34 8.45 -1.68
CA ASN A 218 0.15 7.25 -1.00
C ASN A 218 1.62 7.00 -1.37
N PRO A 219 2.57 6.92 -0.40
CA PRO A 219 3.99 6.78 -0.70
C PRO A 219 4.34 5.41 -1.32
N VAL A 220 3.64 4.34 -0.94
CA VAL A 220 3.85 3.01 -1.53
C VAL A 220 3.43 3.01 -2.99
N PHE A 221 2.29 3.63 -3.31
CA PHE A 221 1.84 3.79 -4.69
C PHE A 221 2.82 4.65 -5.50
N SER A 222 3.24 5.81 -4.96
CA SER A 222 4.19 6.72 -5.63
C SER A 222 5.48 5.99 -5.98
N PHE A 223 6.08 5.28 -5.02
CA PHE A 223 7.29 4.50 -5.23
C PHE A 223 7.12 3.40 -6.28
N LEU A 224 6.06 2.58 -6.18
CA LEU A 224 5.85 1.47 -7.11
C LEU A 224 5.52 1.94 -8.53
N SER A 225 4.74 3.01 -8.69
CA SER A 225 4.41 3.55 -10.01
C SER A 225 5.65 4.10 -10.72
N SER A 226 6.51 4.80 -9.99
CA SER A 226 7.75 5.36 -10.56
C SER A 226 8.77 4.31 -11.01
N LEU A 227 8.74 3.10 -10.42
CA LEU A 227 9.55 1.98 -10.89
C LEU A 227 9.13 1.53 -12.30
N GLY A 228 7.83 1.53 -12.59
CA GLY A 228 7.28 1.21 -13.92
C GLY A 228 7.70 2.25 -14.96
N ASP A 229 7.55 3.53 -14.64
CA ASP A 229 7.86 4.63 -15.55
C ASP A 229 9.34 4.63 -15.96
N ASN A 230 10.26 4.39 -15.03
CA ASN A 230 11.70 4.35 -15.34
C ASN A 230 12.08 3.16 -16.24
N ALA A 231 11.43 2.02 -16.11
CA ALA A 231 11.68 0.88 -16.98
C ALA A 231 11.28 1.18 -18.45
N ASP A 232 10.18 1.91 -18.64
CA ASP A 232 9.70 2.31 -19.97
C ASP A 232 10.63 3.34 -20.62
N TYR A 233 11.17 4.31 -19.88
CA TYR A 233 12.10 5.30 -20.41
C TYR A 233 13.43 4.67 -20.87
N ALA A 234 13.97 3.72 -20.11
CA ALA A 234 15.21 3.03 -20.49
C ALA A 234 15.05 2.19 -21.77
N ALA A 235 13.84 1.62 -21.99
CA ALA A 235 13.52 0.85 -23.19
C ALA A 235 13.15 1.72 -24.39
N ALA A 236 12.53 2.90 -24.18
CA ALA A 236 12.01 3.76 -25.23
C ALA A 236 13.09 4.65 -25.88
N TYR A 237 14.20 4.93 -25.18
CA TYR A 237 15.24 5.84 -25.67
C TYR A 237 16.64 5.24 -25.54
N PRO A 238 17.05 4.32 -26.43
CA PRO A 238 18.45 3.89 -26.52
C PRO A 238 19.27 5.05 -27.11
N PHE A 239 19.82 5.91 -26.22
CA PHE A 239 20.57 7.09 -26.64
C PHE A 239 22.01 6.80 -27.12
N PHE A 240 22.51 5.57 -26.95
CA PHE A 240 23.84 5.18 -27.41
C PHE A 240 23.81 3.76 -27.97
N ASP A 241 24.13 3.65 -29.28
CA ASP A 241 24.66 2.41 -29.81
C ASP A 241 26.04 2.20 -29.19
N GLU A 242 26.23 1.14 -28.43
CA GLU A 242 27.55 0.68 -28.00
C GLU A 242 28.33 0.28 -29.26
N ARG A 243 29.24 1.15 -29.72
CA ARG A 243 30.28 0.84 -30.68
C ARG A 243 31.59 0.57 -29.97
#